data_29c55e4036a8fd5ce30fc878eac526e4
#
_entry.id   29c55e4036a8fd5ce30fc878eac526e4
#
_cell.length_a   1.000
_cell.length_b   1.000
_cell.length_c   1.000
_cell.angle_alpha   90.00
_cell.angle_beta   90.00
_cell.angle_gamma   90.00
#
_symmetry.space_group_name_H-M   'P 1'
#
loop_
_entity.id
_entity.type
_entity.pdbx_description
1 polymer ?
#
loop_
_entity_poly.entity_id
_entity_poly.type
_entity_poly.pdbx_seq_one_letter_code
_entity_poly.pdbx_strand_id
1 'polypeptide(L)'
;PEDSIPFDESIQTVDDINLAVIGIYDTFKSSSLYSGSLTLLPDLQTDLVYGVNGNTNIYGEIWRWKDILATNTSIEGVYAALYNVINRCNFLLDRVDNVRKNTTNDDDLDLIDQCCGEAYFARAIAYSELVKLFCKAYESDEDAANQLGVILTRHYKGNEEMKRASLKDSYQFILDDLDLAAELLALDKDFQPTGKDALYNTAAFFNEY
;
A
#
# COMPACT_ATOMS: atom_id res chain seq x y z
N PRO A 1 29.04 -5.39 -7.96
CA PRO A 1 28.40 -5.61 -9.24
C PRO A 1 28.26 -4.25 -9.92
N GLU A 2 28.90 -4.12 -11.06
CA GLU A 2 29.01 -2.86 -11.82
C GLU A 2 27.73 -2.50 -12.60
N ASP A 3 26.63 -3.26 -12.41
CA ASP A 3 25.37 -3.10 -13.15
C ASP A 3 24.21 -2.52 -12.32
N SER A 4 24.48 -1.93 -11.17
CA SER A 4 23.42 -1.24 -10.42
C SER A 4 23.32 0.21 -10.90
N ILE A 5 22.19 0.58 -11.52
CA ILE A 5 21.87 1.97 -11.86
C ILE A 5 21.97 2.80 -10.59
N PRO A 6 22.71 3.94 -10.59
CA PRO A 6 22.76 4.84 -9.45
C PRO A 6 21.34 5.24 -9.01
N PHE A 7 21.15 5.36 -7.72
CA PHE A 7 19.85 5.65 -7.11
C PHE A 7 19.16 6.89 -7.71
N ASP A 8 19.92 7.93 -8.02
CA ASP A 8 19.43 9.20 -8.57
C ASP A 8 19.12 9.12 -10.08
N GLU A 9 19.54 8.05 -10.76
CA GLU A 9 19.36 7.86 -12.20
C GLU A 9 18.27 6.83 -12.55
N SER A 10 17.58 6.29 -11.55
CA SER A 10 16.67 5.15 -11.72
C SER A 10 15.29 5.51 -12.28
N ILE A 11 14.87 6.80 -12.21
CA ILE A 11 13.64 7.33 -12.81
C ILE A 11 13.99 8.63 -13.52
N GLN A 12 14.03 8.60 -14.86
CA GLN A 12 14.43 9.72 -15.69
C GLN A 12 13.36 10.08 -16.74
N THR A 13 12.48 9.18 -17.06
CA THR A 13 11.47 9.31 -18.11
C THR A 13 10.07 9.02 -17.59
N VAL A 14 9.05 9.42 -18.35
CA VAL A 14 7.64 9.10 -18.08
C VAL A 14 7.42 7.59 -18.10
N ASP A 15 8.08 6.87 -19.00
CA ASP A 15 8.02 5.41 -19.08
C ASP A 15 8.58 4.76 -17.79
N ASP A 16 9.65 5.31 -17.21
CA ASP A 16 10.20 4.81 -15.94
C ASP A 16 9.19 4.98 -14.79
N ILE A 17 8.45 6.10 -14.77
CA ILE A 17 7.37 6.34 -13.80
C ILE A 17 6.28 5.27 -13.96
N ASN A 18 5.81 5.04 -15.16
CA ASN A 18 4.79 4.03 -15.47
C ASN A 18 5.26 2.61 -15.07
N LEU A 19 6.50 2.25 -15.40
CA LEU A 19 7.08 0.97 -14.99
C LEU A 19 7.20 0.85 -13.45
N ALA A 20 7.48 1.94 -12.75
CA ALA A 20 7.53 1.93 -11.29
C ALA A 20 6.14 1.64 -10.68
N VAL A 21 5.06 2.22 -11.23
CA VAL A 21 3.67 1.92 -10.83
C VAL A 21 3.32 0.45 -11.08
N ILE A 22 3.66 -0.08 -12.24
CA ILE A 22 3.47 -1.52 -12.54
C ILE A 22 4.21 -2.38 -11.50
N GLY A 23 5.42 -1.99 -11.11
CA GLY A 23 6.19 -2.65 -10.05
C GLY A 23 5.53 -2.57 -8.66
N ILE A 24 4.81 -1.50 -8.35
CA ILE A 24 4.00 -1.38 -7.13
C ILE A 24 2.86 -2.42 -7.15
N TYR A 25 2.09 -2.47 -8.24
CA TYR A 25 1.01 -3.45 -8.39
C TYR A 25 1.49 -4.90 -8.37
N ASP A 26 2.65 -5.18 -8.98
CA ASP A 26 3.22 -6.52 -8.95
C ASP A 26 3.61 -6.95 -7.53
N THR A 27 4.04 -6.01 -6.69
CA THR A 27 4.33 -6.28 -5.29
C THR A 27 3.10 -6.76 -4.52
N PHE A 28 1.92 -6.21 -4.79
CA PHE A 28 0.66 -6.67 -4.18
C PHE A 28 0.28 -8.11 -4.54
N LYS A 29 0.78 -8.65 -5.66
CA LYS A 29 0.55 -10.05 -6.06
C LYS A 29 1.44 -11.05 -5.32
N SER A 30 2.32 -10.62 -4.44
CA SER A 30 3.18 -11.54 -3.69
C SER A 30 2.38 -12.52 -2.85
N SER A 31 2.97 -13.69 -2.56
CA SER A 31 2.37 -14.72 -1.69
C SER A 31 2.18 -14.25 -0.24
N SER A 32 2.85 -13.21 0.18
CA SER A 32 2.65 -12.57 1.49
C SER A 32 1.44 -11.63 1.49
N LEU A 33 1.02 -11.11 0.32
CA LEU A 33 -0.09 -10.17 0.21
C LEU A 33 -1.33 -10.82 -0.41
N TYR A 34 -1.94 -10.21 -1.42
CA TYR A 34 -3.25 -10.62 -1.95
C TYR A 34 -3.27 -11.99 -2.65
N SER A 35 -2.12 -12.54 -3.04
CA SER A 35 -2.06 -13.91 -3.54
C SER A 35 -1.89 -14.96 -2.44
N GLY A 36 -1.95 -14.57 -1.16
CA GLY A 36 -1.74 -15.54 -0.08
C GLY A 36 -2.03 -15.03 1.33
N SER A 37 -1.00 -14.81 2.14
CA SER A 37 -1.13 -14.66 3.59
C SER A 37 -2.03 -13.50 4.01
N LEU A 38 -1.95 -12.33 3.38
CA LEU A 38 -2.79 -11.18 3.74
C LEU A 38 -4.28 -11.50 3.63
N THR A 39 -4.69 -12.22 2.60
CA THR A 39 -6.09 -12.60 2.38
C THR A 39 -6.52 -13.72 3.34
N LEU A 40 -5.63 -14.68 3.59
CA LEU A 40 -5.95 -15.89 4.34
C LEU A 40 -5.93 -15.68 5.87
N LEU A 41 -5.02 -14.83 6.39
CA LEU A 41 -4.86 -14.64 7.83
C LEU A 41 -6.14 -14.17 8.54
N PRO A 42 -6.89 -13.17 8.04
CA PRO A 42 -8.15 -12.77 8.67
C PRO A 42 -9.19 -13.89 8.68
N ASP A 43 -9.32 -14.65 7.59
CA ASP A 43 -10.29 -15.74 7.50
C ASP A 43 -9.97 -16.90 8.46
N LEU A 44 -8.68 -17.17 8.67
CA LEU A 44 -8.20 -18.15 9.65
C LEU A 44 -8.43 -17.72 11.10
N GLN A 45 -8.55 -16.43 11.36
CA GLN A 45 -8.84 -15.87 12.68
C GLN A 45 -10.34 -15.73 12.95
N THR A 46 -11.18 -16.20 12.03
CA THR A 46 -12.62 -16.24 12.17
C THR A 46 -13.10 -17.70 12.09
N ASP A 47 -14.40 -17.94 12.20
CA ASP A 47 -14.99 -19.25 12.01
C ASP A 47 -15.28 -19.57 10.51
N LEU A 48 -14.76 -18.75 9.58
CA LEU A 48 -15.01 -18.91 8.14
C LEU A 48 -14.23 -20.09 7.53
N VAL A 49 -13.02 -20.34 8.06
CA VAL A 49 -12.16 -21.46 7.60
C VAL A 49 -11.56 -22.22 8.77
N TYR A 50 -11.21 -23.49 8.55
CA TYR A 50 -10.57 -24.34 9.55
C TYR A 50 -9.55 -25.29 8.91
N GLY A 51 -8.61 -25.76 9.71
CA GLY A 51 -7.63 -26.76 9.29
C GLY A 51 -8.22 -28.16 9.25
N VAL A 52 -8.17 -28.83 8.08
CA VAL A 52 -8.63 -30.22 7.91
C VAL A 52 -7.60 -31.20 8.47
N ASN A 53 -8.05 -32.43 8.79
CA ASN A 53 -7.15 -33.52 9.19
C ASN A 53 -6.12 -33.81 8.08
N GLY A 54 -4.85 -33.96 8.47
CA GLY A 54 -3.77 -34.22 7.53
C GLY A 54 -3.22 -32.97 6.82
N ASN A 55 -3.62 -31.75 7.24
CA ASN A 55 -3.03 -30.50 6.74
C ASN A 55 -1.54 -30.40 7.12
N THR A 56 -0.80 -29.53 6.42
CA THR A 56 0.64 -29.31 6.62
C THR A 56 0.94 -28.45 7.84
N ASN A 57 -0.06 -27.99 8.58
CA ASN A 57 0.04 -27.10 9.74
C ASN A 57 0.73 -25.75 9.49
N ILE A 58 0.77 -25.26 8.24
CA ILE A 58 1.46 -24.02 7.86
C ILE A 58 0.96 -22.81 8.68
N TYR A 59 -0.33 -22.71 8.94
CA TYR A 59 -0.95 -21.63 9.73
C TYR A 59 -1.51 -22.12 11.08
N GLY A 60 -0.96 -23.22 11.60
CA GLY A 60 -1.57 -23.91 12.74
C GLY A 60 -1.68 -23.11 14.01
N GLU A 61 -0.75 -22.19 14.25
CA GLU A 61 -0.76 -21.28 15.41
C GLU A 61 -1.89 -20.25 15.27
N ILE A 62 -2.13 -19.77 14.06
CA ILE A 62 -3.09 -18.72 13.75
C ILE A 62 -4.52 -19.25 13.87
N TRP A 63 -4.88 -20.33 13.16
CA TRP A 63 -6.24 -20.85 13.18
C TRP A 63 -6.61 -21.50 14.53
N ARG A 64 -5.63 -21.93 15.34
CA ARG A 64 -5.88 -22.41 16.72
C ARG A 64 -5.87 -21.30 17.75
N TRP A 65 -5.59 -20.06 17.37
CA TRP A 65 -5.43 -18.93 18.28
C TRP A 65 -4.44 -19.20 19.42
N LYS A 66 -3.38 -19.93 19.12
CA LYS A 66 -2.41 -20.40 20.10
C LYS A 66 -0.99 -20.07 19.69
N ASP A 67 -0.24 -19.47 20.63
CA ASP A 67 1.17 -19.14 20.45
C ASP A 67 1.46 -18.26 19.22
N ILE A 68 0.55 -17.29 18.91
CA ILE A 68 0.74 -16.30 17.85
C ILE A 68 1.81 -15.31 18.31
N LEU A 69 3.04 -15.51 17.84
CA LEU A 69 4.19 -14.69 18.20
C LEU A 69 4.54 -13.70 17.08
N ALA A 70 5.19 -12.58 17.45
CA ALA A 70 5.72 -11.61 16.49
C ALA A 70 6.76 -12.22 15.52
N THR A 71 7.37 -13.33 15.90
CA THR A 71 8.32 -14.11 15.08
C THR A 71 7.65 -15.11 14.13
N ASN A 72 6.31 -15.14 14.07
CA ASN A 72 5.62 -15.98 13.10
C ASN A 72 5.92 -15.48 11.68
N THR A 73 6.53 -16.33 10.85
CA THR A 73 7.05 -15.95 9.54
C THR A 73 5.98 -15.47 8.55
N SER A 74 4.73 -15.94 8.68
CA SER A 74 3.62 -15.49 7.84
C SER A 74 3.20 -14.07 8.21
N ILE A 75 3.14 -13.75 9.50
CA ILE A 75 2.82 -12.40 10.01
C ILE A 75 3.94 -11.42 9.68
N GLU A 76 5.20 -11.81 9.93
CA GLU A 76 6.38 -11.01 9.57
C GLU A 76 6.44 -10.75 8.07
N GLY A 77 6.15 -11.78 7.25
CA GLY A 77 6.12 -11.67 5.79
C GLY A 77 5.07 -10.67 5.28
N VAL A 78 3.87 -10.64 5.86
CA VAL A 78 2.84 -9.64 5.52
C VAL A 78 3.31 -8.24 5.90
N TYR A 79 3.81 -8.05 7.12
CA TYR A 79 4.32 -6.76 7.59
C TYR A 79 5.42 -6.21 6.69
N ALA A 80 6.44 -7.02 6.40
CA ALA A 80 7.55 -6.63 5.55
C ALA A 80 7.12 -6.32 4.11
N ALA A 81 6.19 -7.11 3.55
CA ALA A 81 5.70 -6.92 2.19
C ALA A 81 4.88 -5.63 2.06
N LEU A 82 4.05 -5.28 3.05
CA LEU A 82 3.31 -4.00 3.05
C LEU A 82 4.26 -2.80 3.13
N TYR A 83 5.29 -2.84 3.97
CA TYR A 83 6.32 -1.79 3.98
C TYR A 83 7.17 -1.76 2.70
N ASN A 84 7.33 -2.88 2.00
CA ASN A 84 7.95 -2.86 0.67
C ASN A 84 7.09 -2.12 -0.36
N VAL A 85 5.76 -2.28 -0.33
CA VAL A 85 4.85 -1.46 -1.16
C VAL A 85 5.04 0.02 -0.84
N ILE A 86 4.99 0.40 0.44
CA ILE A 86 5.17 1.79 0.89
C ILE A 86 6.50 2.36 0.40
N ASN A 87 7.59 1.59 0.53
CA ASN A 87 8.90 2.01 0.06
C ASN A 87 8.95 2.23 -1.46
N ARG A 88 8.27 1.39 -2.25
CA ARG A 88 8.18 1.57 -3.70
C ARG A 88 7.37 2.81 -4.08
N CYS A 89 6.27 3.08 -3.37
CA CYS A 89 5.51 4.32 -3.55
C CYS A 89 6.35 5.55 -3.22
N ASN A 90 7.03 5.56 -2.07
CA ASN A 90 7.93 6.64 -1.68
C ASN A 90 9.07 6.83 -2.70
N PHE A 91 9.64 5.72 -3.20
CA PHE A 91 10.69 5.76 -4.22
C PHE A 91 10.26 6.50 -5.48
N LEU A 92 9.05 6.24 -5.98
CA LEU A 92 8.49 6.92 -7.14
C LEU A 92 8.21 8.39 -6.81
N LEU A 93 7.45 8.65 -5.73
CA LEU A 93 7.00 9.99 -5.37
C LEU A 93 8.17 10.96 -5.10
N ASP A 94 9.28 10.50 -4.53
CA ASP A 94 10.47 11.31 -4.30
C ASP A 94 11.20 11.73 -5.59
N ARG A 95 10.92 11.09 -6.74
CA ARG A 95 11.64 11.31 -7.99
C ARG A 95 10.83 11.93 -9.10
N VAL A 96 9.53 11.87 -8.99
CA VAL A 96 8.61 12.32 -10.06
C VAL A 96 8.86 13.77 -10.47
N ASP A 97 9.24 14.65 -9.56
CA ASP A 97 9.46 16.07 -9.82
C ASP A 97 10.58 16.33 -10.84
N ASN A 98 11.61 15.48 -10.86
CA ASN A 98 12.71 15.62 -11.81
C ASN A 98 12.25 15.32 -13.25
N VAL A 99 11.38 14.33 -13.42
CA VAL A 99 10.79 14.00 -14.73
C VAL A 99 9.79 15.09 -15.13
N ARG A 100 8.89 15.48 -14.22
CA ARG A 100 7.86 16.50 -14.45
C ARG A 100 8.45 17.82 -14.95
N LYS A 101 9.52 18.31 -14.33
CA LYS A 101 10.19 19.57 -14.73
C LYS A 101 10.72 19.57 -16.17
N ASN A 102 11.03 18.40 -16.70
CA ASN A 102 11.57 18.21 -18.05
C ASN A 102 10.50 17.77 -19.07
N THR A 103 9.25 17.61 -18.64
CA THR A 103 8.12 17.18 -19.47
C THR A 103 7.31 18.41 -19.89
N THR A 104 7.03 18.54 -21.20
CA THR A 104 6.27 19.66 -21.80
C THR A 104 5.03 19.19 -22.56
N ASN A 105 4.85 17.91 -22.75
CA ASN A 105 3.68 17.31 -23.39
C ASN A 105 2.57 17.14 -22.37
N ASP A 106 1.37 17.61 -22.66
CA ASP A 106 0.24 17.58 -21.74
C ASP A 106 -0.22 16.13 -21.45
N ASP A 107 -0.26 15.25 -22.46
CA ASP A 107 -0.62 13.84 -22.27
C ASP A 107 0.38 13.12 -21.31
N ASP A 108 1.68 13.45 -21.43
CA ASP A 108 2.71 12.92 -20.53
C ASP A 108 2.57 13.47 -19.11
N LEU A 109 2.18 14.75 -18.95
CA LEU A 109 1.91 15.34 -17.64
C LEU A 109 0.68 14.70 -16.99
N ASP A 110 -0.38 14.45 -17.74
CA ASP A 110 -1.57 13.73 -17.26
C ASP A 110 -1.23 12.31 -16.83
N LEU A 111 -0.38 11.60 -17.59
CA LEU A 111 0.09 10.26 -17.22
C LEU A 111 0.95 10.29 -15.95
N ILE A 112 1.78 11.31 -15.75
CA ILE A 112 2.53 11.50 -14.51
C ILE A 112 1.57 11.69 -13.34
N ASP A 113 0.53 12.53 -13.50
CA ASP A 113 -0.46 12.76 -12.45
C ASP A 113 -1.23 11.49 -12.11
N GLN A 114 -1.67 10.75 -13.11
CA GLN A 114 -2.30 9.44 -12.91
C GLN A 114 -1.37 8.49 -12.12
N CYS A 115 -0.12 8.34 -12.54
CA CYS A 115 0.85 7.47 -11.86
C CYS A 115 1.10 7.88 -10.40
N CYS A 116 1.16 9.20 -10.12
CA CYS A 116 1.27 9.71 -8.75
C CYS A 116 0.02 9.37 -7.92
N GLY A 117 -1.17 9.59 -8.49
CA GLY A 117 -2.43 9.26 -7.85
C GLY A 117 -2.53 7.77 -7.50
N GLU A 118 -2.13 6.90 -8.44
CA GLU A 118 -2.07 5.45 -8.20
C GLU A 118 -1.05 5.08 -7.10
N ALA A 119 0.10 5.77 -7.03
CA ALA A 119 1.08 5.54 -5.98
C ALA A 119 0.59 5.98 -4.59
N TYR A 120 -0.09 7.13 -4.48
CA TYR A 120 -0.73 7.56 -3.23
C TYR A 120 -1.81 6.57 -2.80
N PHE A 121 -2.68 6.14 -3.73
CA PHE A 121 -3.70 5.14 -3.44
C PHE A 121 -3.10 3.81 -2.96
N ALA A 122 -2.08 3.30 -3.65
CA ALA A 122 -1.41 2.07 -3.25
C ALA A 122 -0.77 2.19 -1.86
N ARG A 123 -0.20 3.35 -1.51
CA ARG A 123 0.37 3.61 -0.19
C ARG A 123 -0.70 3.67 0.89
N ALA A 124 -1.83 4.30 0.61
CA ALA A 124 -2.99 4.32 1.50
C ALA A 124 -3.53 2.90 1.77
N ILE A 125 -3.67 2.06 0.74
CA ILE A 125 -4.06 0.64 0.90
C ILE A 125 -3.06 -0.08 1.81
N ALA A 126 -1.76 0.04 1.55
CA ALA A 126 -0.75 -0.65 2.34
C ALA A 126 -0.78 -0.24 3.82
N TYR A 127 -0.94 1.05 4.12
CA TYR A 127 -1.13 1.54 5.49
C TYR A 127 -2.45 1.09 6.12
N SER A 128 -3.54 1.07 5.36
CA SER A 128 -4.84 0.56 5.81
C SER A 128 -4.76 -0.90 6.24
N GLU A 129 -4.08 -1.76 5.45
CA GLU A 129 -3.87 -3.16 5.82
C GLU A 129 -2.99 -3.30 7.07
N LEU A 130 -1.93 -2.48 7.20
CA LEU A 130 -1.10 -2.44 8.40
C LEU A 130 -1.91 -2.07 9.66
N VAL A 131 -2.74 -1.04 9.57
CA VAL A 131 -3.57 -0.60 10.70
C VAL A 131 -4.58 -1.68 11.07
N LYS A 132 -5.27 -2.28 10.11
CA LYS A 132 -6.26 -3.36 10.35
C LYS A 132 -5.65 -4.56 11.06
N LEU A 133 -4.43 -4.96 10.69
CA LEU A 133 -3.80 -6.18 11.21
C LEU A 133 -2.98 -5.96 12.48
N PHE A 134 -2.38 -4.77 12.66
CA PHE A 134 -1.36 -4.55 13.69
C PHE A 134 -1.72 -3.48 14.73
N CYS A 135 -2.92 -2.90 14.63
CA CYS A 135 -3.40 -1.89 15.58
C CYS A 135 -4.70 -2.33 16.24
N LYS A 136 -5.10 -1.61 17.26
CA LYS A 136 -6.44 -1.74 17.86
C LYS A 136 -7.50 -1.11 16.96
N ALA A 137 -8.76 -1.49 17.19
CA ALA A 137 -9.87 -0.83 16.52
C ALA A 137 -9.91 0.67 16.87
N TYR A 138 -10.36 1.49 15.94
CA TYR A 138 -10.58 2.93 16.15
C TYR A 138 -11.93 3.10 16.85
N GLU A 139 -11.93 3.52 18.09
CA GLU A 139 -13.16 3.70 18.87
C GLU A 139 -13.60 5.16 18.93
N SER A 140 -12.65 6.06 19.16
CA SER A 140 -12.87 7.51 19.18
C SER A 140 -11.57 8.26 18.90
N ASP A 141 -11.66 9.54 18.54
CA ASP A 141 -10.50 10.41 18.33
C ASP A 141 -9.60 10.53 19.55
N GLU A 142 -10.21 10.59 20.73
CA GLU A 142 -9.48 10.72 22.01
C GLU A 142 -8.72 9.42 22.32
N ASP A 143 -9.35 8.28 22.17
CA ASP A 143 -8.70 6.97 22.35
C ASP A 143 -7.59 6.77 21.31
N ALA A 144 -7.87 6.99 20.02
CA ALA A 144 -6.94 6.82 18.93
C ALA A 144 -5.69 7.71 19.04
N ALA A 145 -5.81 8.90 19.64
CA ALA A 145 -4.66 9.76 19.91
C ALA A 145 -3.69 9.16 20.93
N ASN A 146 -4.17 8.29 21.81
CA ASN A 146 -3.40 7.63 22.87
C ASN A 146 -3.01 6.19 22.51
N GLN A 147 -3.52 5.61 21.42
CA GLN A 147 -3.17 4.28 20.94
C GLN A 147 -2.02 4.32 19.96
N LEU A 148 -1.21 3.24 19.95
CA LEU A 148 -0.14 3.09 18.97
C LEU A 148 -0.71 2.68 17.60
N GLY A 149 -0.41 3.49 16.60
CA GLY A 149 -0.63 3.23 15.19
C GLY A 149 0.54 2.47 14.55
N VAL A 150 0.96 2.88 13.36
CA VAL A 150 2.04 2.27 12.57
C VAL A 150 3.24 3.23 12.42
N ILE A 151 4.35 2.75 11.88
CA ILE A 151 5.48 3.60 11.52
C ILE A 151 5.15 4.31 10.20
N LEU A 152 5.09 5.63 10.22
CA LEU A 152 4.81 6.45 9.04
C LEU A 152 6.12 6.88 8.38
N THR A 153 6.30 6.57 7.10
CA THR A 153 7.44 6.99 6.30
C THR A 153 6.95 7.73 5.05
N ARG A 154 7.46 8.94 4.83
CA ARG A 154 7.07 9.79 3.68
C ARG A 154 8.06 9.70 2.54
N HIS A 155 9.30 9.31 2.84
CA HIS A 155 10.42 9.31 1.91
C HIS A 155 11.09 7.93 1.82
N TYR A 156 11.63 7.63 0.65
CA TYR A 156 12.40 6.41 0.44
C TYR A 156 13.74 6.51 1.14
N LYS A 157 14.01 5.57 2.08
CA LYS A 157 15.23 5.56 2.90
C LYS A 157 15.51 6.91 3.58
N GLY A 158 14.45 7.64 3.94
CA GLY A 158 14.57 8.87 4.71
C GLY A 158 15.23 8.63 6.07
N ASN A 159 15.76 9.71 6.66
CA ASN A 159 16.34 9.69 8.02
C ASN A 159 15.25 9.88 9.10
N GLU A 160 14.04 9.47 8.81
CA GLU A 160 12.90 9.58 9.72
C GLU A 160 13.09 8.63 10.92
N GLU A 161 12.65 9.07 12.09
CA GLU A 161 12.69 8.23 13.28
C GLU A 161 11.73 7.06 13.09
N MET A 162 12.24 5.82 13.15
CA MET A 162 11.46 4.59 13.01
C MET A 162 10.63 4.32 14.27
N LYS A 163 9.62 5.17 14.51
CA LYS A 163 8.75 5.17 15.66
C LYS A 163 7.29 5.06 15.23
N ARG A 164 6.51 4.27 15.96
CA ARG A 164 5.08 4.18 15.72
C ARG A 164 4.41 5.52 16.03
N ALA A 165 3.63 6.02 15.08
CA ALA A 165 2.76 7.17 15.28
C ALA A 165 1.56 6.79 16.17
N SER A 166 0.71 7.76 16.51
CA SER A 166 -0.59 7.46 17.09
C SER A 166 -1.50 6.76 16.06
N LEU A 167 -2.50 6.03 16.54
CA LEU A 167 -3.52 5.44 15.67
C LEU A 167 -4.26 6.54 14.88
N LYS A 168 -4.56 7.66 15.55
CA LYS A 168 -5.19 8.83 14.92
C LYS A 168 -4.35 9.39 13.77
N ASP A 169 -3.05 9.62 13.99
CA ASP A 169 -2.16 10.11 12.93
C ASP A 169 -1.99 9.11 11.80
N SER A 170 -2.06 7.82 12.09
CA SER A 170 -1.99 6.77 11.08
C SER A 170 -3.21 6.80 10.15
N TYR A 171 -4.42 6.96 10.69
CA TYR A 171 -5.63 7.14 9.89
C TYR A 171 -5.62 8.47 9.13
N GLN A 172 -5.15 9.56 9.76
CA GLN A 172 -5.04 10.84 9.05
C GLN A 172 -4.10 10.75 7.85
N PHE A 173 -2.96 10.06 8.00
CA PHE A 173 -2.04 9.84 6.89
C PHE A 173 -2.69 9.07 5.72
N ILE A 174 -3.50 8.05 6.04
CA ILE A 174 -4.25 7.29 5.03
C ILE A 174 -5.24 8.20 4.30
N LEU A 175 -5.98 9.03 5.04
CA LEU A 175 -6.95 9.97 4.47
C LEU A 175 -6.26 11.02 3.59
N ASP A 176 -5.13 11.58 4.05
CA ASP A 176 -4.35 12.56 3.28
C ASP A 176 -3.88 11.96 1.94
N ASP A 177 -3.41 10.71 1.94
CA ASP A 177 -3.01 10.01 0.72
C ASP A 177 -4.20 9.71 -0.20
N LEU A 178 -5.37 9.35 0.36
CA LEU A 178 -6.59 9.14 -0.42
C LEU A 178 -7.09 10.44 -1.07
N ASP A 179 -7.01 11.57 -0.35
CA ASP A 179 -7.40 12.88 -0.88
C ASP A 179 -6.47 13.28 -2.05
N LEU A 180 -5.15 13.12 -1.89
CA LEU A 180 -4.19 13.37 -2.97
C LEU A 180 -4.43 12.45 -4.18
N ALA A 181 -4.71 11.18 -3.93
CA ALA A 181 -5.02 10.23 -4.98
C ALA A 181 -6.32 10.62 -5.71
N ALA A 182 -7.36 10.99 -4.98
CA ALA A 182 -8.63 11.42 -5.56
C ALA A 182 -8.48 12.68 -6.43
N GLU A 183 -7.66 13.66 -5.99
CA GLU A 183 -7.38 14.87 -6.75
C GLU A 183 -6.68 14.54 -8.09
N LEU A 184 -5.65 13.69 -8.05
CA LEU A 184 -4.83 13.37 -9.22
C LEU A 184 -5.52 12.39 -10.18
N LEU A 185 -6.39 11.50 -9.70
CA LEU A 185 -7.11 10.52 -10.50
C LEU A 185 -8.45 11.03 -11.03
N ALA A 186 -8.91 12.21 -10.60
CA ALA A 186 -10.16 12.82 -11.01
C ALA A 186 -10.10 13.50 -12.40
N LEU A 187 -9.20 13.04 -13.27
CA LEU A 187 -8.95 13.65 -14.58
C LEU A 187 -10.16 13.56 -15.53
N ASP A 188 -11.08 12.62 -15.33
CA ASP A 188 -12.33 12.52 -16.10
C ASP A 188 -13.53 12.49 -15.16
N LYS A 189 -14.07 13.67 -14.84
CA LYS A 189 -15.26 13.83 -14.00
C LYS A 189 -16.55 13.29 -14.64
N ASP A 190 -16.55 13.13 -15.95
CA ASP A 190 -17.69 12.65 -16.73
C ASP A 190 -17.59 11.14 -17.01
N PHE A 191 -16.50 10.50 -16.62
CA PHE A 191 -16.31 9.07 -16.81
C PHE A 191 -17.32 8.28 -15.99
N GLN A 192 -18.18 7.56 -16.71
CA GLN A 192 -19.11 6.60 -16.13
C GLN A 192 -18.63 5.19 -16.43
N PRO A 193 -18.04 4.48 -15.47
CA PRO A 193 -17.55 3.14 -15.71
C PRO A 193 -18.71 2.20 -16.06
N THR A 194 -18.55 1.41 -17.11
CA THR A 194 -19.54 0.42 -17.56
C THR A 194 -18.94 -0.98 -17.64
N GLY A 195 -19.68 -1.98 -17.18
CA GLY A 195 -19.29 -3.38 -17.31
C GLY A 195 -17.99 -3.72 -16.56
N LYS A 196 -17.08 -4.41 -17.24
CA LYS A 196 -15.81 -4.85 -16.64
C LYS A 196 -14.86 -3.69 -16.30
N ASP A 197 -14.97 -2.59 -17.02
CA ASP A 197 -14.11 -1.43 -16.82
C ASP A 197 -14.39 -0.74 -15.49
N ALA A 198 -15.62 -0.86 -14.97
CA ALA A 198 -15.99 -0.37 -13.65
C ALA A 198 -15.17 -0.99 -12.49
N LEU A 199 -14.70 -2.24 -12.67
CA LEU A 199 -13.90 -2.94 -11.67
C LEU A 199 -12.42 -2.54 -11.68
N TYR A 200 -11.97 -1.90 -12.74
CA TYR A 200 -10.56 -1.57 -12.95
C TYR A 200 -10.30 -0.06 -13.03
N ASN A 201 -11.35 0.73 -12.99
CA ASN A 201 -11.20 2.18 -13.03
C ASN A 201 -11.00 2.73 -11.62
N THR A 202 -9.87 3.37 -11.39
CA THR A 202 -9.50 3.94 -10.09
C THR A 202 -10.51 4.96 -9.58
N ALA A 203 -11.08 5.81 -10.46
CA ALA A 203 -12.09 6.79 -10.07
C ALA A 203 -13.38 6.13 -9.56
N ALA A 204 -13.82 5.00 -10.16
CA ALA A 204 -14.98 4.26 -9.66
C ALA A 204 -14.71 3.63 -8.29
N PHE A 205 -13.48 3.15 -8.06
CA PHE A 205 -13.07 2.56 -6.80
C PHE A 205 -13.14 3.56 -5.63
N PHE A 206 -12.79 4.83 -5.87
CA PHE A 206 -12.89 5.89 -4.86
C PHE A 206 -14.34 6.29 -4.52
N ASN A 207 -15.28 6.11 -5.43
CA ASN A 207 -16.68 6.48 -5.21
C ASN A 207 -17.48 5.40 -4.43
N GLU A 208 -16.93 4.19 -4.25
CA GLU A 208 -17.58 3.08 -3.53
C GLU A 208 -17.04 2.88 -2.10
N TYR A 209 -15.97 3.59 -1.70
CA TYR A 209 -15.35 3.57 -0.37
C TYR A 209 -15.27 4.98 0.22
#